data_f3b554685c404b1db3aaf30bfabab99d
#
_entry.id   f3b554685c404b1db3aaf30bfabab99d
#
_cell.length_a   1.000
_cell.length_b   1.000
_cell.length_c   1.000
_cell.angle_alpha   90.00
_cell.angle_beta   90.00
_cell.angle_gamma   90.00
#
_symmetry.space_group_name_H-M   'P 1'
#
loop_
_entity.id
_entity.type
_entity.pdbx_description
1 polymer ?
#
loop_
_entity_poly.entity_id
_entity_poly.type
_entity_poly.pdbx_seq_one_letter_code
_entity_poly.pdbx_strand_id
1 'polypeptide(L)'
;MNASYVHYFADAPIVAQVQNLILKKSVDGYGDIRYGLFDPTHNILVSYLHLNKEPNFYQVGMPSTDPRYRRQGWATYLYDYAVLTDRLTIASDMSQTEEAKQLWLALIRNNRYDIFTLNIQTGEKLPYNQANSPWDRNNQKHTILITEHFSQELLEQIERMSCQRGDRALRRKLGRDHLYGIGTSSDLFENI
;
A
#
# COMPACT_ATOMS: atom_id res chain seq x y z
N MET A 1 16.08 16.23 -6.74
CA MET A 1 14.85 15.52 -7.19
C MET A 1 14.41 16.11 -8.52
N ASN A 2 13.92 15.30 -9.42
CA ASN A 2 13.55 15.77 -10.76
C ASN A 2 12.34 16.71 -10.69
N ALA A 3 12.48 17.93 -11.19
CA ALA A 3 11.39 18.89 -11.36
C ALA A 3 10.20 18.31 -12.16
N SER A 4 10.43 17.18 -12.84
CA SER A 4 9.45 16.49 -13.67
C SER A 4 8.21 15.95 -12.93
N TYR A 5 8.26 15.73 -11.61
CA TYR A 5 7.10 15.20 -10.87
C TYR A 5 6.20 16.26 -10.25
N VAL A 6 6.67 17.49 -10.14
CA VAL A 6 5.93 18.60 -9.49
C VAL A 6 4.63 18.93 -10.25
N HIS A 7 4.64 18.78 -11.57
CA HIS A 7 3.48 19.09 -12.42
C HIS A 7 2.26 18.20 -12.11
N TYR A 8 2.44 16.96 -11.61
CA TYR A 8 1.31 16.10 -11.21
C TYR A 8 0.50 16.66 -10.04
N PHE A 9 1.03 17.66 -9.33
CA PHE A 9 0.43 18.20 -8.12
C PHE A 9 -0.01 19.65 -8.25
N ALA A 10 0.01 20.25 -9.47
CA ALA A 10 -0.35 21.64 -9.67
C ALA A 10 -1.74 21.95 -9.07
N ASP A 11 -2.75 21.14 -9.41
CA ASP A 11 -4.13 21.29 -8.95
C ASP A 11 -4.52 20.22 -7.91
N ALA A 12 -3.56 19.43 -7.41
CA ALA A 12 -3.84 18.35 -6.48
C ALA A 12 -4.19 18.92 -5.10
N PRO A 13 -5.26 18.40 -4.44
CA PRO A 13 -5.64 18.84 -3.11
C PRO A 13 -4.57 18.48 -2.07
N ILE A 14 -4.48 19.33 -1.03
CA ILE A 14 -3.77 19.02 0.19
C ILE A 14 -4.65 18.06 0.98
N VAL A 15 -4.11 16.87 1.30
CA VAL A 15 -4.83 15.81 2.03
C VAL A 15 -4.34 15.65 3.47
N ALA A 16 -3.13 16.14 3.79
CA ALA A 16 -2.61 16.17 5.15
C ALA A 16 -1.52 17.23 5.30
N GLN A 17 -1.22 17.55 6.56
CA GLN A 17 -0.07 18.35 6.97
C GLN A 17 0.68 17.59 8.06
N VAL A 18 1.99 17.55 7.96
CA VAL A 18 2.87 16.92 8.95
C VAL A 18 4.08 17.81 9.19
N GLN A 19 4.26 18.27 10.42
CA GLN A 19 5.24 19.30 10.76
C GLN A 19 5.07 20.55 9.88
N ASN A 20 6.10 20.96 9.17
CA ASN A 20 6.08 22.08 8.21
C ASN A 20 5.85 21.63 6.75
N LEU A 21 5.53 20.35 6.52
CA LEU A 21 5.33 19.78 5.19
C LEU A 21 3.84 19.58 4.89
N ILE A 22 3.49 19.68 3.62
CA ILE A 22 2.14 19.41 3.12
C ILE A 22 2.14 18.17 2.23
N LEU A 23 1.16 17.30 2.43
CA LEU A 23 0.92 16.14 1.58
C LEU A 23 -0.17 16.46 0.56
N LYS A 24 0.15 16.28 -0.70
CA LYS A 24 -0.81 16.34 -1.80
C LYS A 24 -1.03 14.94 -2.39
N LYS A 25 -2.27 14.70 -2.85
CA LYS A 25 -2.65 13.45 -3.52
C LYS A 25 -3.25 13.77 -4.88
N SER A 26 -2.76 13.11 -5.92
CA SER A 26 -3.30 13.17 -7.28
C SER A 26 -3.75 11.78 -7.71
N VAL A 27 -4.87 11.71 -8.43
CA VAL A 27 -5.38 10.48 -9.04
C VAL A 27 -5.61 10.79 -10.50
N ASP A 28 -5.08 9.99 -11.40
CA ASP A 28 -5.27 10.19 -12.83
C ASP A 28 -6.49 9.42 -13.39
N GLY A 29 -6.73 9.58 -14.69
CA GLY A 29 -7.87 8.96 -15.37
C GLY A 29 -7.83 7.43 -15.44
N TYR A 30 -6.68 6.81 -15.17
CA TYR A 30 -6.49 5.35 -15.07
C TYR A 30 -6.67 4.85 -13.65
N GLY A 31 -6.74 5.75 -12.68
CA GLY A 31 -6.88 5.45 -11.26
C GLY A 31 -5.54 5.23 -10.55
N ASP A 32 -4.42 5.55 -11.21
CA ASP A 32 -3.12 5.59 -10.56
C ASP A 32 -3.08 6.71 -9.53
N ILE A 33 -2.44 6.44 -8.40
CA ILE A 33 -2.37 7.38 -7.29
C ILE A 33 -0.93 7.87 -7.14
N ARG A 34 -0.80 9.17 -6.92
CA ARG A 34 0.48 9.82 -6.61
C ARG A 34 0.37 10.61 -5.33
N TYR A 35 1.30 10.37 -4.42
CA TYR A 35 1.47 11.15 -3.20
C TYR A 35 2.74 11.98 -3.32
N GLY A 36 2.63 13.26 -3.02
CA GLY A 36 3.76 14.19 -2.99
C GLY A 36 3.81 14.93 -1.66
N LEU A 37 4.91 14.79 -0.93
CA LEU A 37 5.17 15.54 0.28
C LEU A 37 6.03 16.76 -0.07
N PHE A 38 5.55 17.96 0.25
CA PHE A 38 6.17 19.22 -0.14
C PHE A 38 6.62 20.03 1.08
N ASP A 39 7.78 20.64 0.95
CA ASP A 39 8.18 21.77 1.77
C ASP A 39 7.67 23.07 1.11
N PRO A 40 6.62 23.70 1.64
CA PRO A 40 6.06 24.90 1.04
C PRO A 40 7.00 26.12 1.18
N THR A 41 7.86 26.15 2.17
CA THR A 41 8.80 27.24 2.42
C THR A 41 9.86 27.31 1.33
N HIS A 42 10.35 26.16 0.89
CA HIS A 42 11.43 26.07 -0.10
C HIS A 42 10.90 25.66 -1.50
N ASN A 43 9.59 25.42 -1.62
CA ASN A 43 8.96 24.89 -2.83
C ASN A 43 9.61 23.60 -3.36
N ILE A 44 9.85 22.65 -2.45
CA ILE A 44 10.57 21.41 -2.73
C ILE A 44 9.63 20.22 -2.59
N LEU A 45 9.62 19.34 -3.58
CA LEU A 45 9.05 17.99 -3.46
C LEU A 45 10.02 17.12 -2.65
N VAL A 46 9.71 16.93 -1.38
CA VAL A 46 10.53 16.21 -0.39
C VAL A 46 10.53 14.70 -0.63
N SER A 47 9.35 14.13 -0.83
CA SER A 47 9.18 12.70 -1.09
C SER A 47 8.00 12.46 -2.03
N TYR A 48 8.09 11.42 -2.83
CA TYR A 48 7.14 11.06 -3.86
C TYR A 48 6.90 9.55 -3.85
N LEU A 49 5.64 9.15 -3.97
CA LEU A 49 5.21 7.77 -4.13
C LEU A 49 4.20 7.69 -5.27
N HIS A 50 4.48 6.86 -6.27
CA HIS A 50 3.56 6.52 -7.36
C HIS A 50 3.07 5.09 -7.19
N LEU A 51 1.77 4.92 -7.29
CA LEU A 51 1.06 3.66 -7.16
C LEU A 51 0.26 3.42 -8.44
N ASN A 52 0.66 2.41 -9.21
CA ASN A 52 -0.07 1.95 -10.39
C ASN A 52 -1.24 1.09 -9.94
N LYS A 53 -2.42 1.35 -10.48
CA LYS A 53 -3.63 0.61 -10.15
C LYS A 53 -3.63 -0.76 -10.81
N GLU A 54 -3.77 -1.79 -10.00
CA GLU A 54 -4.01 -3.15 -10.42
C GLU A 54 -5.43 -3.59 -9.99
N PRO A 55 -5.98 -4.69 -10.49
CA PRO A 55 -7.36 -5.08 -10.17
C PRO A 55 -7.67 -5.20 -8.67
N ASN A 56 -6.72 -5.68 -7.86
CA ASN A 56 -6.93 -5.98 -6.45
C ASN A 56 -5.96 -5.30 -5.49
N PHE A 57 -4.99 -4.55 -5.99
CA PHE A 57 -3.97 -3.85 -5.20
C PHE A 57 -3.40 -2.68 -6.01
N TYR A 58 -2.49 -1.95 -5.41
CA TYR A 58 -1.68 -0.94 -6.09
C TYR A 58 -0.22 -1.39 -6.12
N GLN A 59 0.39 -1.40 -7.29
CA GLN A 59 1.81 -1.70 -7.41
C GLN A 59 2.64 -0.43 -7.29
N VAL A 60 3.67 -0.48 -6.47
CA VAL A 60 4.63 0.63 -6.37
C VAL A 60 5.36 0.79 -7.70
N GLY A 61 5.23 1.95 -8.32
CA GLY A 61 5.93 2.28 -9.56
C GLY A 61 7.26 2.95 -9.28
N MET A 62 7.23 4.13 -8.66
CA MET A 62 8.44 4.94 -8.48
C MET A 62 8.42 5.71 -7.16
N PRO A 63 9.03 5.20 -6.10
CA PRO A 63 9.28 5.98 -4.89
C PRO A 63 10.55 6.83 -5.07
N SER A 64 10.53 8.05 -4.54
CA SER A 64 11.71 8.91 -4.56
C SER A 64 11.70 9.86 -3.36
N THR A 65 12.87 10.14 -2.78
CA THR A 65 13.05 11.14 -1.72
C THR A 65 14.26 12.03 -2.06
N ASP A 66 14.06 13.33 -1.95
CA ASP A 66 15.13 14.32 -2.18
C ASP A 66 16.33 14.00 -1.27
N PRO A 67 17.56 14.00 -1.78
CA PRO A 67 18.76 13.63 -1.01
C PRO A 67 18.90 14.36 0.34
N ARG A 68 18.48 15.61 0.40
CA ARG A 68 18.53 16.45 1.63
C ARG A 68 17.58 15.97 2.73
N TYR A 69 16.54 15.21 2.37
CA TYR A 69 15.49 14.73 3.26
C TYR A 69 15.51 13.21 3.45
N ARG A 70 16.54 12.52 2.92
CA ARG A 70 16.69 11.06 3.10
C ARG A 70 16.95 10.70 4.56
N ARG A 71 16.62 9.48 4.94
CA ARG A 71 16.78 8.89 6.28
C ARG A 71 15.99 9.62 7.38
N GLN A 72 15.01 10.44 7.01
CA GLN A 72 14.11 11.14 7.95
C GLN A 72 12.73 10.48 8.04
N GLY A 73 12.52 9.32 7.40
CA GLY A 73 11.27 8.55 7.47
C GLY A 73 10.19 9.01 6.48
N TRP A 74 10.44 10.00 5.61
CA TRP A 74 9.40 10.55 4.74
C TRP A 74 8.85 9.57 3.70
N ALA A 75 9.69 8.68 3.17
CA ALA A 75 9.20 7.59 2.33
C ALA A 75 8.25 6.66 3.12
N THR A 76 8.67 6.21 4.31
CA THR A 76 7.82 5.39 5.20
C THR A 76 6.50 6.09 5.50
N TYR A 77 6.52 7.40 5.77
CA TYR A 77 5.31 8.18 6.01
C TYR A 77 4.31 8.11 4.84
N LEU A 78 4.79 8.17 3.60
CA LEU A 78 3.90 8.04 2.42
C LEU A 78 3.27 6.65 2.33
N TYR A 79 4.02 5.58 2.64
CA TYR A 79 3.46 4.23 2.70
C TYR A 79 2.46 4.09 3.85
N ASP A 80 2.80 4.60 5.03
CA ASP A 80 1.87 4.63 6.17
C ASP A 80 0.56 5.32 5.81
N TYR A 81 0.64 6.48 5.16
CA TYR A 81 -0.55 7.24 4.76
C TYR A 81 -1.38 6.44 3.76
N ALA A 82 -0.75 5.88 2.74
CA ALA A 82 -1.45 5.11 1.72
C ALA A 82 -2.14 3.85 2.29
N VAL A 83 -1.45 3.11 3.18
CA VAL A 83 -1.98 1.86 3.73
C VAL A 83 -2.94 2.11 4.90
N LEU A 84 -2.58 2.99 5.85
CA LEU A 84 -3.33 3.11 7.11
C LEU A 84 -4.42 4.18 7.04
N THR A 85 -4.26 5.22 6.21
CA THR A 85 -5.26 6.29 6.06
C THR A 85 -6.18 6.05 4.88
N ASP A 86 -5.60 5.79 3.70
CA ASP A 86 -6.37 5.54 2.49
C ASP A 86 -6.77 4.06 2.34
N ARG A 87 -6.32 3.18 3.24
CA ARG A 87 -6.65 1.74 3.31
C ARG A 87 -6.33 0.98 2.04
N LEU A 88 -5.22 1.34 1.41
CA LEU A 88 -4.79 0.71 0.19
C LEU A 88 -3.99 -0.56 0.49
N THR A 89 -4.21 -1.60 -0.30
CA THR A 89 -3.31 -2.74 -0.39
C THR A 89 -2.23 -2.42 -1.41
N ILE A 90 -0.96 -2.48 -1.00
CA ILE A 90 0.18 -2.07 -1.83
C ILE A 90 1.13 -3.25 -2.04
N ALA A 91 1.51 -3.49 -3.30
CA ALA A 91 2.51 -4.47 -3.67
C ALA A 91 3.84 -3.79 -4.03
N SER A 92 4.94 -4.43 -3.69
CA SER A 92 6.27 -3.96 -4.11
C SER A 92 6.46 -4.10 -5.61
N ASP A 93 7.34 -3.28 -6.18
CA ASP A 93 7.86 -3.51 -7.51
C ASP A 93 8.67 -4.82 -7.57
N MET A 94 8.68 -5.47 -8.72
CA MET A 94 9.45 -6.71 -8.94
C MET A 94 10.94 -6.44 -9.16
N SER A 95 11.29 -5.27 -9.68
CA SER A 95 12.67 -4.86 -9.95
C SER A 95 13.11 -3.81 -8.93
N GLN A 96 13.54 -4.27 -7.77
CA GLN A 96 13.90 -3.37 -6.67
C GLN A 96 15.40 -3.10 -6.64
N THR A 97 15.76 -1.82 -6.43
CA THR A 97 17.12 -1.45 -6.01
C THR A 97 17.37 -1.92 -4.57
N GLU A 98 18.63 -1.96 -4.16
CA GLU A 98 18.96 -2.33 -2.78
C GLU A 98 18.35 -1.36 -1.76
N GLU A 99 18.27 -0.07 -2.07
CA GLU A 99 17.61 0.94 -1.23
C GLU A 99 16.10 0.68 -1.10
N ALA A 100 15.44 0.31 -2.19
CA ALA A 100 14.02 -0.05 -2.17
C ALA A 100 13.78 -1.30 -1.32
N LYS A 101 14.63 -2.32 -1.47
CA LYS A 101 14.60 -3.53 -0.62
C LYS A 101 14.76 -3.19 0.86
N GLN A 102 15.72 -2.32 1.21
CA GLN A 102 15.90 -1.88 2.60
C GLN A 102 14.68 -1.15 3.16
N LEU A 103 14.01 -0.34 2.34
CA LEU A 103 12.74 0.30 2.73
C LEU A 103 11.67 -0.76 3.03
N TRP A 104 11.48 -1.74 2.15
CA TRP A 104 10.51 -2.82 2.37
C TRP A 104 10.83 -3.64 3.61
N LEU A 105 12.10 -3.96 3.86
CA LEU A 105 12.52 -4.64 5.09
C LEU A 105 12.25 -3.80 6.34
N ALA A 106 12.34 -2.47 6.25
CA ALA A 106 11.97 -1.57 7.34
C ALA A 106 10.46 -1.56 7.59
N LEU A 107 9.64 -1.52 6.52
CA LEU A 107 8.18 -1.63 6.61
C LEU A 107 7.76 -2.95 7.26
N ILE A 108 8.36 -4.07 6.85
CA ILE A 108 8.12 -5.39 7.44
C ILE A 108 8.41 -5.41 8.94
N ARG A 109 9.55 -4.84 9.35
CA ARG A 109 9.96 -4.81 10.77
C ARG A 109 9.09 -3.91 11.66
N ASN A 110 8.39 -2.94 11.09
CA ASN A 110 7.55 -2.02 11.84
C ASN A 110 6.29 -2.66 12.45
N ASN A 111 5.93 -3.86 12.03
CA ASN A 111 4.78 -4.63 12.51
C ASN A 111 3.46 -3.83 12.55
N ARG A 112 3.27 -2.90 11.58
CA ARG A 112 2.10 -2.02 11.48
C ARG A 112 1.11 -2.49 10.42
N TYR A 113 1.49 -3.52 9.65
CA TYR A 113 0.75 -4.03 8.50
C TYR A 113 0.63 -5.55 8.57
N ASP A 114 -0.40 -6.08 7.93
CA ASP A 114 -0.42 -7.46 7.51
C ASP A 114 0.44 -7.61 6.25
N ILE A 115 1.37 -8.55 6.29
CA ILE A 115 2.40 -8.69 5.27
C ILE A 115 2.32 -10.07 4.64
N PHE A 116 2.25 -10.07 3.33
CA PHE A 116 2.14 -11.29 2.54
C PHE A 116 3.18 -11.32 1.42
N THR A 117 3.44 -12.51 0.93
CA THR A 117 4.09 -12.74 -0.35
C THR A 117 3.02 -13.11 -1.38
N LEU A 118 2.97 -12.39 -2.48
CA LEU A 118 2.04 -12.63 -3.60
C LEU A 118 2.80 -13.24 -4.77
N ASN A 119 2.40 -14.41 -5.23
CA ASN A 119 2.83 -14.95 -6.51
C ASN A 119 2.02 -14.28 -7.62
N ILE A 120 2.66 -13.44 -8.42
CA ILE A 120 1.97 -12.65 -9.46
C ILE A 120 1.42 -13.48 -10.62
N GLN A 121 1.92 -14.71 -10.82
CA GLN A 121 1.46 -15.58 -11.90
C GLN A 121 0.22 -16.40 -11.51
N THR A 122 0.20 -16.89 -10.26
CA THR A 122 -0.89 -17.73 -9.77
C THR A 122 -1.92 -16.95 -8.97
N GLY A 123 -1.58 -15.75 -8.50
CA GLY A 123 -2.39 -14.99 -7.55
C GLY A 123 -2.33 -15.54 -6.11
N GLU A 124 -1.55 -16.59 -5.87
CA GLU A 124 -1.42 -17.20 -4.55
C GLU A 124 -0.80 -16.21 -3.55
N LYS A 125 -1.43 -16.08 -2.40
CA LYS A 125 -1.05 -15.18 -1.33
C LYS A 125 -0.72 -15.97 -0.07
N LEU A 126 0.49 -15.83 0.45
CA LEU A 126 0.96 -16.50 1.66
C LEU A 126 1.45 -15.48 2.68
N PRO A 127 1.27 -15.69 3.99
CA PRO A 127 1.92 -14.87 4.99
C PRO A 127 3.42 -14.78 4.72
N TYR A 128 3.98 -13.56 4.82
CA TYR A 128 5.41 -13.37 4.58
C TYR A 128 6.25 -14.11 5.63
N ASN A 129 7.24 -14.83 5.15
CA ASN A 129 8.34 -15.35 5.95
C ASN A 129 9.64 -15.30 5.14
N GLN A 130 10.78 -15.56 5.78
CA GLN A 130 12.06 -15.49 5.08
C GLN A 130 12.21 -16.52 3.95
N ALA A 131 11.58 -17.69 4.07
CA ALA A 131 11.65 -18.75 3.05
C ALA A 131 10.89 -18.40 1.76
N ASN A 132 9.84 -17.58 1.85
CA ASN A 132 9.08 -17.11 0.68
C ASN A 132 9.43 -15.67 0.28
N SER A 133 10.58 -15.16 0.72
CA SER A 133 11.03 -13.81 0.39
C SER A 133 11.20 -13.64 -1.13
N PRO A 134 10.65 -12.57 -1.73
CA PRO A 134 10.79 -12.32 -3.17
C PRO A 134 12.23 -11.99 -3.59
N TRP A 135 13.10 -11.69 -2.64
CA TRP A 135 14.52 -11.43 -2.90
C TRP A 135 15.35 -12.70 -2.96
N ASP A 136 14.77 -13.86 -2.66
CA ASP A 136 15.41 -15.14 -2.96
C ASP A 136 15.33 -15.44 -4.45
N ARG A 137 16.44 -15.94 -5.04
CA ARG A 137 16.53 -16.26 -6.47
C ARG A 137 15.47 -17.27 -6.93
N ASN A 138 14.99 -18.11 -6.04
CA ASN A 138 13.94 -19.09 -6.33
C ASN A 138 12.53 -18.47 -6.38
N ASN A 139 12.37 -17.24 -5.90
CA ASN A 139 11.07 -16.57 -5.71
C ASN A 139 10.87 -15.35 -6.64
N GLN A 140 11.54 -15.32 -7.80
CA GLN A 140 11.52 -14.17 -8.73
C GLN A 140 10.12 -13.76 -9.24
N LYS A 141 9.11 -14.61 -9.02
CA LYS A 141 7.71 -14.36 -9.40
C LYS A 141 6.87 -13.82 -8.24
N HIS A 142 7.50 -13.52 -7.12
CA HIS A 142 6.83 -13.06 -5.92
C HIS A 142 7.08 -11.56 -5.69
N THR A 143 6.12 -10.92 -5.08
CA THR A 143 6.21 -9.53 -4.59
C THR A 143 5.75 -9.47 -3.15
N ILE A 144 6.19 -8.47 -2.39
CA ILE A 144 5.66 -8.18 -1.06
C ILE A 144 4.35 -7.42 -1.21
N LEU A 145 3.34 -7.85 -0.49
CA LEU A 145 2.06 -7.19 -0.37
C LEU A 145 1.88 -6.73 1.09
N ILE A 146 1.58 -5.46 1.29
CA ILE A 146 1.21 -4.92 2.60
C ILE A 146 -0.21 -4.38 2.56
N THR A 147 -0.94 -4.60 3.65
CA THR A 147 -2.30 -4.09 3.84
C THR A 147 -2.48 -3.65 5.28
N GLU A 148 -3.53 -2.88 5.56
CA GLU A 148 -3.89 -2.48 6.91
C GLU A 148 -4.00 -3.72 7.81
N HIS A 149 -3.45 -3.63 9.01
CA HIS A 149 -3.60 -4.68 10.02
C HIS A 149 -4.99 -4.57 10.64
N PHE A 150 -5.82 -5.57 10.39
CA PHE A 150 -7.09 -5.69 11.07
C PHE A 150 -6.91 -6.60 12.28
N SER A 151 -7.09 -6.05 13.48
CA SER A 151 -7.13 -6.91 14.66
C SER A 151 -8.31 -7.89 14.53
N GLN A 152 -8.11 -9.12 14.99
CA GLN A 152 -9.18 -10.13 15.00
C GLN A 152 -10.46 -9.60 15.71
N GLU A 153 -10.28 -8.79 16.74
CA GLU A 153 -11.37 -8.14 17.48
C GLU A 153 -12.18 -7.17 16.60
N LEU A 154 -11.50 -6.38 15.76
CA LEU A 154 -12.16 -5.45 14.85
C LEU A 154 -12.94 -6.22 13.77
N LEU A 155 -12.38 -7.31 13.24
CA LEU A 155 -13.06 -8.20 12.30
C LEU A 155 -14.34 -8.78 12.88
N GLU A 156 -14.26 -9.36 14.08
CA GLU A 156 -15.40 -9.91 14.78
C GLU A 156 -16.45 -8.84 15.12
N GLN A 157 -16.00 -7.60 15.42
CA GLN A 157 -16.92 -6.48 15.67
C GLN A 157 -17.64 -6.08 14.38
N ILE A 158 -16.94 -5.99 13.24
CA ILE A 158 -17.51 -5.70 11.93
C ILE A 158 -18.51 -6.80 11.52
N GLU A 159 -18.17 -8.06 11.72
CA GLU A 159 -19.05 -9.19 11.45
C GLU A 159 -20.31 -9.14 12.33
N ARG A 160 -20.16 -8.91 13.62
CA ARG A 160 -21.30 -8.75 14.54
C ARG A 160 -22.22 -7.61 14.12
N MET A 161 -21.67 -6.45 13.76
CA MET A 161 -22.45 -5.29 13.31
C MET A 161 -23.16 -5.58 11.97
N SER A 162 -22.51 -6.27 11.03
CA SER A 162 -23.12 -6.63 9.75
C SER A 162 -24.23 -7.68 9.90
N CYS A 163 -24.09 -8.60 10.85
CA CYS A 163 -25.13 -9.57 11.20
C CYS A 163 -26.36 -8.88 11.79
N GLN A 164 -26.18 -7.91 12.69
CA GLN A 164 -27.27 -7.19 13.34
C GLN A 164 -28.07 -6.31 12.38
N ARG A 165 -27.42 -5.73 11.37
CA ARG A 165 -28.07 -4.82 10.40
C ARG A 165 -28.65 -5.49 9.17
N GLY A 166 -28.45 -6.79 8.99
CA GLY A 166 -28.91 -7.50 7.79
C GLY A 166 -28.32 -6.97 6.48
N ASP A 167 -27.25 -6.18 6.56
CA ASP A 167 -26.70 -5.42 5.45
C ASP A 167 -25.78 -6.31 4.56
N ARG A 168 -26.42 -6.95 3.56
CA ARG A 168 -25.71 -7.77 2.57
C ARG A 168 -24.69 -6.95 1.74
N ALA A 169 -24.91 -5.64 1.58
CA ALA A 169 -24.02 -4.79 0.80
C ALA A 169 -22.72 -4.54 1.58
N LEU A 170 -22.81 -4.30 2.87
CA LEU A 170 -21.64 -4.14 3.74
C LEU A 170 -20.83 -5.44 3.82
N ARG A 171 -21.50 -6.60 3.94
CA ARG A 171 -20.85 -7.91 3.88
C ARG A 171 -20.11 -8.15 2.56
N ARG A 172 -20.70 -7.77 1.42
CA ARG A 172 -20.06 -7.91 0.10
C ARG A 172 -18.87 -6.98 -0.09
N LYS A 173 -18.89 -5.78 0.50
CA LYS A 173 -17.79 -4.84 0.44
C LYS A 173 -16.66 -5.28 1.36
N LEU A 174 -16.93 -5.52 2.62
CA LEU A 174 -15.96 -5.99 3.63
C LEU A 174 -15.42 -7.39 3.30
N GLY A 175 -16.28 -8.30 2.83
CA GLY A 175 -15.87 -9.64 2.41
C GLY A 175 -14.96 -9.63 1.19
N ARG A 176 -15.17 -8.76 0.19
CA ARG A 176 -14.26 -8.63 -0.94
C ARG A 176 -12.91 -8.07 -0.54
N ASP A 177 -12.90 -7.01 0.24
CA ASP A 177 -11.68 -6.36 0.67
C ASP A 177 -10.87 -7.27 1.65
N HIS A 178 -11.56 -8.19 2.33
CA HIS A 178 -10.96 -9.10 3.33
C HIS A 178 -10.64 -10.50 2.82
N LEU A 179 -11.49 -11.07 1.97
CA LEU A 179 -11.29 -12.45 1.44
C LEU A 179 -10.06 -12.54 0.54
N TYR A 180 -9.61 -11.44 -0.04
CA TYR A 180 -8.31 -11.38 -0.69
C TYR A 180 -7.13 -11.34 0.29
N GLY A 181 -7.39 -11.22 1.60
CA GLY A 181 -6.39 -11.19 2.66
C GLY A 181 -6.08 -12.53 3.33
N ILE A 182 -7.04 -13.45 3.36
CA ILE A 182 -6.91 -14.74 4.05
C ILE A 182 -7.15 -15.80 2.98
N GLY A 183 -6.13 -16.61 2.69
CA GLY A 183 -6.20 -17.66 1.67
C GLY A 183 -7.49 -18.47 1.81
N THR A 184 -8.42 -18.22 0.92
CA THR A 184 -9.68 -18.93 0.88
C THR A 184 -9.52 -20.17 0.04
N SER A 185 -9.84 -21.31 0.61
CA SER A 185 -10.24 -22.43 -0.20
C SER A 185 -11.45 -21.99 -1.04
N SER A 186 -11.44 -22.34 -2.31
CA SER A 186 -12.44 -22.05 -3.33
C SER A 186 -13.86 -22.54 -3.01
N ASP A 187 -14.09 -23.14 -1.85
CA ASP A 187 -15.30 -23.90 -1.53
C ASP A 187 -16.41 -23.07 -0.87
N LEU A 188 -16.22 -21.74 -0.70
CA LEU A 188 -17.23 -20.90 -0.01
C LEU A 188 -18.20 -20.17 -0.95
N PHE A 189 -18.11 -20.32 -2.27
CA PHE A 189 -18.92 -19.57 -3.23
C PHE A 189 -19.75 -20.37 -4.23
N GLU A 190 -19.82 -21.71 -4.12
CA GLU A 190 -20.67 -22.51 -5.04
C GLU A 190 -22.11 -22.69 -4.58
N ASN A 191 -22.53 -22.16 -3.44
CA ASN A 191 -23.91 -22.33 -2.96
C ASN A 191 -24.51 -21.04 -2.38
N ILE A 192 -24.69 -20.01 -3.21
CA ILE A 192 -25.72 -18.97 -2.97
C ILE A 192 -26.22 -18.43 -4.33
#